data_217538fabf85ca99974be5f4b524e257
#
_entry.id   217538fabf85ca99974be5f4b524e257
#
_cell.length_a   1.000
_cell.length_b   1.000
_cell.length_c   1.000
_cell.angle_alpha   90.00
_cell.angle_beta   90.00
_cell.angle_gamma   90.00
#
_symmetry.space_group_name_H-M   'P 1'
#
loop_
_entity.id
_entity.type
_entity.pdbx_description
1 polymer ?
#
loop_
_entity_poly.entity_id
_entity_poly.type
_entity_poly.pdbx_seq_one_letter_code
_entity_poly.pdbx_strand_id
1 'polypeptide(L)'
;MTTMELNVSPLGQVEGDLDVKVAITDGVVTDAWTEAAMFRGFEIILKGKDPQAGLIMTPRICGICGGSHLYKACYALDTAWATY
;
A
#
# COMPACT_ATOMS: atom_id res chain seq x y z
N MET A 1 -27.98 3.06 -21.01
CA MET A 1 -26.78 3.26 -20.17
C MET A 1 -26.16 1.92 -19.89
N THR A 2 -24.93 1.70 -20.33
CA THR A 2 -24.24 0.43 -20.19
C THR A 2 -23.23 0.52 -19.07
N THR A 3 -23.39 -0.28 -18.03
CA THR A 3 -22.48 -0.31 -16.89
C THR A 3 -21.76 -1.66 -16.88
N MET A 4 -20.44 -1.61 -16.74
CA MET A 4 -19.57 -2.77 -16.75
C MET A 4 -18.58 -2.69 -15.60
N GLU A 5 -18.29 -3.82 -14.95
CA GLU A 5 -17.20 -3.93 -14.01
C GLU A 5 -16.05 -4.70 -14.65
N LEU A 6 -14.86 -4.14 -14.58
CA LEU A 6 -13.65 -4.78 -15.05
C LEU A 6 -12.72 -5.00 -13.86
N ASN A 7 -12.24 -6.23 -13.74
CA ASN A 7 -11.30 -6.60 -12.67
C ASN A 7 -9.96 -6.98 -13.31
N VAL A 8 -8.91 -6.22 -12.98
CA VAL A 8 -7.54 -6.52 -13.42
C VAL A 8 -6.82 -7.19 -12.26
N SER A 9 -6.50 -8.48 -12.43
CA SER A 9 -5.93 -9.30 -11.36
C SER A 9 -4.95 -10.34 -11.92
N PRO A 10 -3.73 -10.49 -11.37
CA PRO A 10 -3.06 -9.49 -10.54
C PRO A 10 -2.43 -8.38 -11.36
N LEU A 11 -2.24 -7.22 -10.75
CA LEU A 11 -1.48 -6.14 -11.36
C LEU A 11 0.00 -6.36 -11.07
N GLY A 12 0.87 -6.09 -12.04
CA GLY A 12 2.30 -6.31 -11.89
C GLY A 12 3.02 -5.23 -11.10
N GLN A 13 4.34 -5.40 -10.96
CA GLN A 13 5.26 -4.44 -10.33
C GLN A 13 5.04 -4.23 -8.84
N VAL A 14 4.38 -5.16 -8.17
CA VAL A 14 4.24 -5.17 -6.72
C VAL A 14 4.52 -6.58 -6.21
N GLU A 15 5.06 -6.68 -5.03
CA GLU A 15 5.14 -7.94 -4.30
C GLU A 15 3.85 -8.12 -3.51
N GLY A 16 3.27 -9.29 -3.60
CA GLY A 16 1.92 -9.55 -3.13
C GLY A 16 0.92 -9.23 -4.23
N ASP A 17 -0.30 -9.69 -4.05
CA ASP A 17 -1.34 -9.53 -5.06
C ASP A 17 -2.04 -8.19 -4.89
N LEU A 18 -2.05 -7.43 -5.96
CA LEU A 18 -2.84 -6.20 -6.04
C LEU A 18 -3.82 -6.33 -7.18
N ASP A 19 -5.08 -6.16 -6.89
CA ASP A 19 -6.16 -6.16 -7.87
C ASP A 19 -6.70 -4.75 -8.04
N VAL A 20 -7.08 -4.40 -9.25
CA VAL A 20 -7.74 -3.13 -9.54
C VAL A 20 -9.11 -3.45 -10.14
N LYS A 21 -10.14 -2.87 -9.55
CA LYS A 21 -11.51 -3.01 -9.99
C LYS A 21 -12.01 -1.65 -10.46
N VAL A 22 -12.54 -1.59 -11.67
CA VAL A 22 -13.07 -0.35 -12.23
C VAL A 22 -14.52 -0.54 -12.64
N ALA A 23 -15.31 0.49 -12.43
CA ALA A 23 -16.67 0.58 -12.95
C ALA A 23 -16.65 1.50 -14.17
N ILE A 24 -17.18 1.00 -15.28
CA ILE A 24 -17.19 1.71 -16.55
C ILE A 24 -18.65 1.92 -16.96
N THR A 25 -19.03 3.17 -17.19
CA THR A 25 -20.36 3.53 -17.68
C THR A 25 -20.21 4.29 -18.99
N ASP A 26 -20.82 3.76 -20.05
CA ASP A 26 -20.78 4.35 -21.39
C ASP A 26 -19.36 4.67 -21.88
N GLY A 27 -18.42 3.74 -21.60
CA GLY A 27 -17.02 3.87 -22.02
C GLY A 27 -16.17 4.79 -21.16
N VAL A 28 -16.72 5.30 -20.06
CA VAL A 28 -16.00 6.19 -19.14
C VAL A 28 -15.87 5.52 -17.78
N VAL A 29 -14.66 5.54 -17.21
CA VAL A 29 -14.43 5.03 -15.87
C VAL A 29 -15.08 5.97 -14.86
N THR A 30 -16.08 5.47 -14.15
CA THR A 30 -16.84 6.27 -13.16
C THR A 30 -16.34 6.04 -11.75
N ASP A 31 -15.70 4.90 -11.48
CA ASP A 31 -15.14 4.60 -10.16
C ASP A 31 -14.03 3.58 -10.28
N ALA A 32 -13.15 3.53 -9.28
CA ALA A 32 -12.05 2.58 -9.26
C ALA A 32 -11.69 2.22 -7.82
N TRP A 33 -11.35 0.95 -7.60
CA TRP A 33 -10.95 0.44 -6.29
C TRP A 33 -9.69 -0.38 -6.42
N THR A 34 -8.91 -0.42 -5.36
CA THR A 34 -7.81 -1.37 -5.24
C THR A 34 -8.16 -2.42 -4.18
N GLU A 35 -7.77 -3.66 -4.44
CA GLU A 35 -7.91 -4.76 -3.50
C GLU A 35 -6.55 -5.39 -3.25
N ALA A 36 -6.11 -5.39 -2.01
CA ALA A 36 -4.88 -6.04 -1.61
C ALA A 36 -5.25 -7.26 -0.76
N ALA A 37 -5.33 -8.42 -1.40
CA ALA A 37 -5.78 -9.66 -0.74
C ALA A 37 -4.85 -10.11 0.37
N MET A 38 -3.57 -9.71 0.33
CA MET A 38 -2.56 -10.07 1.32
C MET A 38 -2.34 -8.98 2.37
N PHE A 39 -3.32 -8.13 2.56
CA PHE A 39 -3.32 -7.05 3.52
C PHE A 39 -3.12 -7.57 4.94
N ARG A 40 -2.18 -6.95 5.69
CA ARG A 40 -1.91 -7.31 7.09
C ARG A 40 -2.13 -6.16 8.06
N GLY A 41 -2.48 -4.98 7.58
CA GLY A 41 -2.87 -3.85 8.40
C GLY A 41 -1.73 -3.15 9.14
N PHE A 42 -0.55 -3.05 8.55
CA PHE A 42 0.59 -2.42 9.22
C PHE A 42 0.32 -0.96 9.61
N GLU A 43 -0.42 -0.24 8.80
CA GLU A 43 -0.81 1.13 9.11
C GLU A 43 -1.69 1.21 10.36
N ILE A 44 -2.50 0.18 10.59
CA ILE A 44 -3.33 0.09 11.80
C ILE A 44 -2.50 -0.36 12.99
N ILE A 45 -1.59 -1.33 12.79
CA ILE A 45 -0.72 -1.85 13.84
C ILE A 45 0.18 -0.75 14.39
N LEU A 46 0.72 0.11 13.51
CA LEU A 46 1.64 1.17 13.90
C LEU A 46 0.95 2.34 14.60
N LYS A 47 -0.35 2.48 14.42
CA LYS A 47 -1.11 3.58 15.00
C LYS A 47 -1.06 3.52 16.53
N GLY A 48 -0.70 4.63 17.17
CA GLY A 48 -0.60 4.71 18.62
C GLY A 48 0.69 4.14 19.20
N LYS A 49 1.61 3.69 18.35
CA LYS A 49 2.91 3.19 18.78
C LYS A 49 3.95 4.31 18.80
N ASP A 50 5.03 4.09 19.54
CA ASP A 50 6.20 4.98 19.51
C ASP A 50 6.69 5.09 18.05
N PRO A 51 7.02 6.30 17.57
CA PRO A 51 7.50 6.48 16.20
C PRO A 51 8.69 5.59 15.84
N GLN A 52 9.59 5.31 16.79
CA GLN A 52 10.74 4.45 16.53
C GLN A 52 10.35 3.00 16.29
N ALA A 53 9.15 2.59 16.69
CA ALA A 53 8.65 1.25 16.39
C ALA A 53 8.55 1.00 14.88
N GLY A 54 8.37 2.05 14.09
CA GLY A 54 8.39 1.95 12.63
C GLY A 54 9.69 1.40 12.07
N LEU A 55 10.82 1.69 12.72
CA LEU A 55 12.12 1.18 12.28
C LEU A 55 12.29 -0.32 12.52
N ILE A 56 11.53 -0.87 13.45
CA ILE A 56 11.56 -2.29 13.77
C ILE A 56 10.51 -3.06 12.96
N MET A 57 9.34 -2.48 12.81
CA MET A 57 8.19 -3.18 12.24
C MET A 57 8.15 -3.11 10.71
N THR A 58 8.53 -1.97 10.12
CA THR A 58 8.43 -1.81 8.67
C THR A 58 9.30 -2.78 7.87
N PRO A 59 10.55 -3.12 8.29
CA PRO A 59 11.33 -4.13 7.56
C PRO A 59 10.67 -5.51 7.56
N ARG A 60 9.74 -5.75 8.46
CA ARG A 60 9.06 -7.05 8.57
C ARG A 60 7.82 -7.15 7.69
N ILE A 61 7.48 -6.09 6.97
CA ILE A 61 6.38 -6.12 6.01
C ILE A 61 6.70 -7.14 4.91
N CYS A 62 7.95 -7.15 4.45
CA CYS A 62 8.35 -7.99 3.32
C CYS A 62 9.79 -8.46 3.53
N GLY A 63 10.04 -9.75 3.34
CA GLY A 63 11.39 -10.31 3.44
C GLY A 63 12.27 -9.93 2.26
N ILE A 64 11.68 -9.72 1.08
CA ILE A 64 12.40 -9.35 -0.13
C ILE A 64 12.74 -7.87 -0.14
N CYS A 65 11.80 -7.02 0.29
CA CYS A 65 11.92 -5.57 0.20
C CYS A 65 12.01 -4.88 1.57
N GLY A 66 12.40 -5.62 2.61
CA GLY A 66 12.49 -5.08 3.97
C GLY A 66 13.41 -3.88 4.09
N GLY A 67 14.54 -3.88 3.35
CA GLY A 67 15.46 -2.75 3.34
C GLY A 67 14.84 -1.49 2.76
N SER A 68 14.01 -1.61 1.74
CA SER A 68 13.30 -0.48 1.16
C SER A 68 12.32 0.12 2.15
N HIS A 69 11.59 -0.71 2.88
CA HIS A 69 10.66 -0.25 3.90
C HIS A 69 11.38 0.45 5.04
N LEU A 70 12.51 -0.10 5.49
CA LEU A 70 13.32 0.54 6.53
C LEU A 70 13.83 1.91 6.08
N TYR A 71 14.35 1.98 4.86
CA TYR A 71 14.88 3.22 4.29
C TYR A 71 13.80 4.32 4.26
N LYS A 72 12.62 3.97 3.81
CA LYS A 72 11.51 4.93 3.75
C LYS A 72 10.96 5.29 5.12
N ALA A 73 11.00 4.36 6.07
CA ALA A 73 10.63 4.66 7.46
C ALA A 73 11.59 5.68 8.06
N CYS A 74 12.89 5.54 7.79
CA CYS A 74 13.89 6.52 8.23
C CYS A 74 13.60 7.91 7.64
N TYR A 75 13.29 7.98 6.36
CA TYR A 75 12.93 9.25 5.73
C TYR A 75 11.69 9.88 6.37
N ALA A 76 10.68 9.06 6.63
CA ALA A 76 9.45 9.54 7.23
C ALA A 76 9.70 10.14 8.62
N LEU A 77 10.52 9.45 9.44
CA LEU A 77 10.86 9.93 10.77
C LEU A 77 11.74 11.16 10.73
N ASP A 78 12.72 11.19 9.83
CA ASP A 78 13.55 12.39 9.65
C ASP A 78 12.71 13.61 9.28
N THR A 79 11.74 13.43 8.41
CA THR A 79 10.82 14.50 8.02
C THR A 79 9.96 14.94 9.20
N ALA A 80 9.45 13.97 9.98
CA ALA A 80 8.62 14.28 11.15
C ALA A 80 9.38 15.06 12.22
N TRP A 81 10.66 14.76 12.38
CA TRP A 81 11.52 15.43 13.37
C TRP A 81 12.31 16.60 12.78
N ALA A 82 12.14 16.89 11.49
CA ALA A 82 12.85 17.95 10.76
C ALA A 82 14.38 17.80 10.84
N THR A 83 14.85 16.54 10.81
CA THR A 83 16.28 16.21 10.83
C THR A 83 16.68 15.63 9.46
N TYR A 84 16.91 16.49 8.50
CA TYR A 84 17.31 16.06 7.15
C TYR A 84 18.46 16.93 6.61
#